data_39528db03dc985bf4a624a50f13c2b76
#
_entry.id   39528db03dc985bf4a624a50f13c2b76
#
_cell.length_a   1.000
_cell.length_b   1.000
_cell.length_c   1.000
_cell.angle_alpha   90.00
_cell.angle_beta   90.00
_cell.angle_gamma   90.00
#
_symmetry.space_group_name_H-M   'P 1'
#
loop_
_entity.id
_entity.type
_entity.pdbx_description
1 polymer ?
#
loop_
_entity_poly.entity_id
_entity_poly.type
_entity_poly.pdbx_seq_one_letter_code
_entity_poly.pdbx_strand_id
1 'polypeptide(L)'
;MPQTSFEIECDRLSGVVDGVLFERLQWERNVGPVLARLVALAQATLEKRGEFELAEEGATRDIKRFVLKVHANRVMAIAMRVEAGRAVVEGQAIDRGRYSLASGPPLSVASEELDEQWMAQALQQLFSRVQAGAPAPHNALERLADR
;
A
#
# COMPACT_ATOMS: atom_id res chain seq x y z
N MET A 1 7.92 -15.07 17.21
CA MET A 1 8.43 -16.28 17.85
C MET A 1 8.85 -17.29 16.83
N PRO A 2 10.04 -17.85 16.96
CA PRO A 2 10.43 -18.92 16.04
C PRO A 2 9.52 -20.14 16.25
N GLN A 3 9.23 -20.82 15.17
CA GLN A 3 8.42 -22.02 15.21
C GLN A 3 9.16 -23.14 15.94
N THR A 4 8.43 -23.96 16.68
CA THR A 4 8.97 -25.16 17.29
C THR A 4 9.14 -26.24 16.22
N SER A 5 9.93 -27.27 16.52
CA SER A 5 10.07 -28.41 15.61
C SER A 5 8.73 -29.08 15.32
N PHE A 6 7.85 -29.11 16.32
CA PHE A 6 6.51 -29.67 16.14
C PHE A 6 5.70 -28.84 15.14
N GLU A 7 5.73 -27.54 15.27
CA GLU A 7 4.98 -26.65 14.36
C GLU A 7 5.49 -26.75 12.94
N ILE A 8 6.80 -26.85 12.75
CA ILE A 8 7.41 -27.03 11.45
C ILE A 8 6.91 -28.33 10.81
N GLU A 9 6.87 -29.41 11.56
CA GLU A 9 6.37 -30.69 11.07
C GLU A 9 4.88 -30.65 10.75
N CYS A 10 4.11 -29.94 11.55
CA CYS A 10 2.69 -29.76 11.27
C CYS A 10 2.47 -29.02 9.95
N ASP A 11 3.24 -27.97 9.72
CA ASP A 11 3.16 -27.21 8.46
C ASP A 11 3.55 -28.08 7.27
N ARG A 12 4.62 -28.86 7.43
CA ARG A 12 5.07 -29.79 6.38
C ARG A 12 3.98 -30.80 6.05
N LEU A 13 3.42 -31.42 7.06
CA LEU A 13 2.39 -32.44 6.90
C LEU A 13 1.13 -31.84 6.26
N SER A 14 0.72 -30.67 6.71
CA SER A 14 -0.44 -29.97 6.16
C SER A 14 -0.25 -29.69 4.67
N GLY A 15 0.94 -29.23 4.27
CA GLY A 15 1.24 -28.95 2.87
C GLY A 15 1.28 -30.20 2.01
N VAL A 16 1.72 -31.35 2.59
CA VAL A 16 1.73 -32.63 1.89
C VAL A 16 0.31 -33.12 1.65
N VAL A 17 -0.58 -32.95 2.62
CA VAL A 17 -1.96 -33.43 2.54
C VAL A 17 -2.80 -32.60 1.57
N ASP A 18 -2.71 -31.28 1.65
CA ASP A 18 -3.41 -30.39 0.74
C ASP A 18 -2.65 -29.06 0.66
N GLY A 19 -1.82 -28.93 -0.37
CA GLY A 19 -0.98 -27.76 -0.55
C GLY A 19 -1.74 -26.48 -0.79
N VAL A 20 -2.85 -26.53 -1.52
CA VAL A 20 -3.67 -25.35 -1.81
C VAL A 20 -4.33 -24.84 -0.55
N LEU A 21 -4.90 -25.74 0.22
CA LEU A 21 -5.56 -25.37 1.48
C LEU A 21 -4.54 -24.86 2.50
N PHE A 22 -3.36 -25.48 2.55
CA PHE A 22 -2.29 -25.05 3.43
C PHE A 22 -1.84 -23.62 3.11
N GLU A 23 -1.65 -23.29 1.82
CA GLU A 23 -1.27 -21.96 1.40
C GLU A 23 -2.32 -20.93 1.79
N ARG A 24 -3.60 -21.27 1.66
CA ARG A 24 -4.68 -20.40 2.09
C ARG A 24 -4.62 -20.12 3.58
N LEU A 25 -4.40 -21.15 4.39
CA LEU A 25 -4.28 -21.00 5.84
C LEU A 25 -3.08 -20.14 6.22
N GLN A 26 -1.95 -20.30 5.52
CA GLN A 26 -0.77 -19.50 5.75
C GLN A 26 -1.05 -18.03 5.44
N TRP A 27 -1.74 -17.77 4.34
CA TRP A 27 -2.12 -16.42 3.98
C TRP A 27 -3.02 -15.80 5.05
N GLU A 28 -4.04 -16.53 5.49
CA GLU A 28 -4.98 -16.05 6.52
C GLU A 28 -4.30 -15.75 7.85
N ARG A 29 -3.24 -16.48 8.17
CA ARG A 29 -2.51 -16.28 9.44
C ARG A 29 -1.46 -15.17 9.34
N ASN A 30 -0.74 -15.11 8.23
CA ASN A 30 0.49 -14.32 8.14
C ASN A 30 0.38 -13.07 7.28
N VAL A 31 -0.47 -13.07 6.28
CA VAL A 31 -0.58 -11.96 5.32
C VAL A 31 -1.86 -11.16 5.54
N GLY A 32 -3.00 -11.83 5.61
CA GLY A 32 -4.29 -11.18 5.72
C GLY A 32 -4.40 -10.19 6.88
N PRO A 33 -4.01 -10.59 8.11
CA PRO A 33 -4.10 -9.67 9.25
C PRO A 33 -3.21 -8.44 9.10
N VAL A 34 -2.01 -8.58 8.51
CA VAL A 34 -1.11 -7.45 8.31
C VAL A 34 -1.67 -6.50 7.26
N LEU A 35 -2.23 -7.03 6.17
CA LEU A 35 -2.87 -6.19 5.16
C LEU A 35 -4.06 -5.43 5.74
N ALA A 36 -4.90 -6.10 6.53
CA ALA A 36 -6.03 -5.46 7.19
C ALA A 36 -5.57 -4.33 8.11
N ARG A 37 -4.49 -4.55 8.83
CA ARG A 37 -3.92 -3.55 9.73
C ARG A 37 -3.35 -2.36 8.96
N LEU A 38 -2.65 -2.61 7.86
CA LEU A 38 -2.14 -1.54 6.99
C LEU A 38 -3.29 -0.63 6.53
N VAL A 39 -4.36 -1.23 6.03
CA VAL A 39 -5.52 -0.47 5.55
C VAL A 39 -6.14 0.32 6.69
N ALA A 40 -6.36 -0.32 7.83
CA ALA A 40 -6.99 0.34 8.98
C ALA A 40 -6.14 1.52 9.49
N LEU A 41 -4.82 1.36 9.55
CA LEU A 41 -3.94 2.44 9.99
C LEU A 41 -3.93 3.61 9.02
N ALA A 42 -3.93 3.34 7.71
CA ALA A 42 -3.98 4.40 6.71
C ALA A 42 -5.29 5.16 6.76
N GLN A 43 -6.42 4.45 6.86
CA GLN A 43 -7.73 5.08 6.99
C GLN A 43 -7.82 5.93 8.26
N ALA A 44 -7.34 5.38 9.38
CA ALA A 44 -7.37 6.10 10.65
C ALA A 44 -6.50 7.35 10.63
N THR A 45 -5.33 7.27 9.98
CA THR A 45 -4.42 8.42 9.88
C THR A 45 -5.05 9.59 9.14
N LEU A 46 -5.86 9.31 8.13
CA LEU A 46 -6.50 10.34 7.31
C LEU A 46 -7.91 10.72 7.77
N GLU A 47 -8.45 10.02 8.76
CA GLU A 47 -9.83 10.20 9.21
C GLU A 47 -10.18 11.64 9.60
N LYS A 48 -9.25 12.34 10.22
CA LYS A 48 -9.48 13.72 10.69
C LYS A 48 -9.35 14.76 9.60
N ARG A 49 -8.90 14.36 8.43
CA ARG A 49 -8.73 15.28 7.30
C ARG A 49 -9.82 14.98 6.28
N GLY A 50 -10.96 15.64 6.42
CA GLY A 50 -12.15 15.36 5.60
C GLY A 50 -11.96 15.55 4.10
N GLU A 51 -10.96 16.32 3.68
CA GLU A 51 -10.63 16.50 2.27
C GLU A 51 -9.90 15.31 1.66
N PHE A 52 -9.41 14.36 2.50
CA PHE A 52 -8.66 13.18 2.05
C PHE A 52 -9.53 11.95 2.07
N GLU A 53 -9.41 11.13 1.03
CA GLU A 53 -10.15 9.87 0.93
C GLU A 53 -9.26 8.81 0.28
N LEU A 54 -9.30 7.60 0.80
CA LEU A 54 -8.67 6.43 0.18
C LEU A 54 -9.78 5.54 -0.38
N ALA A 55 -9.86 5.47 -1.71
CA ALA A 55 -10.85 4.64 -2.40
C ALA A 55 -10.17 3.39 -2.95
N GLU A 56 -10.65 2.21 -2.57
CA GLU A 56 -10.07 0.95 -3.04
C GLU A 56 -10.32 0.77 -4.54
N GLU A 57 -9.26 0.56 -5.32
CA GLU A 57 -9.32 0.31 -6.75
C GLU A 57 -8.24 -0.66 -7.16
N GLY A 58 -8.62 -1.72 -7.85
CA GLY A 58 -7.66 -2.67 -8.41
C GLY A 58 -6.99 -3.57 -7.41
N ALA A 59 -7.60 -3.79 -6.25
CA ALA A 59 -7.04 -4.66 -5.23
C ALA A 59 -7.13 -6.12 -5.64
N THR A 60 -6.11 -6.90 -5.28
CA THR A 60 -6.10 -8.34 -5.38
C THR A 60 -6.06 -8.93 -3.97
N ARG A 61 -6.00 -10.26 -3.86
CA ARG A 61 -5.88 -10.89 -2.54
C ARG A 61 -4.61 -10.44 -1.82
N ASP A 62 -3.49 -10.35 -2.55
CA ASP A 62 -2.18 -10.12 -1.97
C ASP A 62 -1.76 -8.66 -1.94
N ILE A 63 -2.40 -7.83 -2.75
CA ILE A 63 -2.06 -6.41 -2.84
C ILE A 63 -3.34 -5.59 -2.71
N LYS A 64 -3.37 -4.71 -1.72
CA LYS A 64 -4.45 -3.74 -1.56
C LYS A 64 -4.01 -2.44 -2.23
N ARG A 65 -4.83 -1.95 -3.14
CA ARG A 65 -4.53 -0.74 -3.89
C ARG A 65 -5.64 0.28 -3.70
N PHE A 66 -5.24 1.50 -3.39
CA PHE A 66 -6.15 2.61 -3.16
C PHE A 66 -5.77 3.78 -4.03
N VAL A 67 -6.75 4.58 -4.39
CA VAL A 67 -6.51 5.89 -4.98
C VAL A 67 -6.71 6.93 -3.90
N LEU A 68 -5.71 7.76 -3.68
CA LEU A 68 -5.82 8.90 -2.78
C LEU A 68 -6.52 10.02 -3.52
N LYS A 69 -7.63 10.50 -2.95
CA LYS A 69 -8.35 11.66 -3.46
C LYS A 69 -8.22 12.79 -2.46
N VAL A 70 -7.94 13.97 -2.95
CA VAL A 70 -7.89 15.19 -2.13
C VAL A 70 -8.82 16.21 -2.77
N HIS A 71 -9.79 16.71 -2.01
CA HIS A 71 -10.87 17.55 -2.55
C HIS A 71 -11.52 16.87 -3.76
N ALA A 72 -11.76 15.57 -3.65
CA ALA A 72 -12.34 14.71 -4.71
C ALA A 72 -11.47 14.56 -5.96
N ASN A 73 -10.26 15.08 -5.98
CA ASN A 73 -9.33 14.92 -7.11
C ASN A 73 -8.41 13.74 -6.89
N ARG A 74 -8.26 12.92 -7.92
CA ARG A 74 -7.38 11.73 -7.88
C ARG A 74 -5.93 12.20 -7.94
N VAL A 75 -5.18 11.93 -6.89
CA VAL A 75 -3.81 12.45 -6.74
C VAL A 75 -2.75 11.38 -7.03
N MET A 76 -2.88 10.23 -6.40
CA MET A 76 -1.90 9.15 -6.51
C MET A 76 -2.55 7.83 -6.14
N ALA A 77 -1.90 6.73 -6.50
CA ALA A 77 -2.28 5.41 -6.02
C ALA A 77 -1.33 4.98 -4.93
N ILE A 78 -1.85 4.21 -3.98
CA ILE A 78 -1.08 3.66 -2.88
C ILE A 78 -1.33 2.15 -2.85
N ALA A 79 -0.27 1.38 -3.03
CA ALA A 79 -0.34 -0.08 -2.96
C ALA A 79 0.24 -0.55 -1.63
N MET A 80 -0.42 -1.53 -1.04
CA MET A 80 -0.01 -2.11 0.24
C MET A 80 0.11 -3.62 0.09
N ARG A 81 1.22 -4.17 0.55
CA ARG A 81 1.49 -5.60 0.46
C ARG A 81 2.37 -6.06 1.62
N VAL A 82 2.52 -7.36 1.73
CA VAL A 82 3.42 -7.98 2.70
C VAL A 82 4.46 -8.78 1.93
N GLU A 83 5.73 -8.50 2.20
CA GLU A 83 6.85 -9.22 1.56
C GLU A 83 7.82 -9.67 2.64
N ALA A 84 8.10 -10.97 2.72
CA ALA A 84 9.07 -11.52 3.66
C ALA A 84 8.87 -11.02 5.09
N GLY A 85 7.64 -11.03 5.58
CA GLY A 85 7.32 -10.60 6.93
C GLY A 85 7.36 -9.09 7.15
N ARG A 86 7.44 -8.31 6.08
CA ARG A 86 7.45 -6.85 6.17
C ARG A 86 6.21 -6.25 5.54
N ALA A 87 5.65 -5.25 6.19
CA ALA A 87 4.58 -4.44 5.63
C ALA A 87 5.19 -3.42 4.67
N VAL A 88 4.65 -3.32 3.46
CA VAL A 88 5.19 -2.45 2.41
C VAL A 88 4.10 -1.52 1.90
N VAL A 89 4.42 -0.24 1.80
CA VAL A 89 3.53 0.78 1.24
C VAL A 89 4.29 1.47 0.11
N GLU A 90 3.67 1.48 -1.06
CA GLU A 90 4.29 2.03 -2.27
C GLU A 90 3.38 3.05 -2.94
N GLY A 91 3.94 4.21 -3.26
CA GLY A 91 3.22 5.24 -4.01
C GLY A 91 3.39 5.02 -5.51
N GLN A 92 2.33 5.24 -6.27
CA GLN A 92 2.33 5.08 -7.72
C GLN A 92 1.62 6.27 -8.35
N ALA A 93 2.16 6.77 -9.46
CA ALA A 93 1.48 7.79 -10.22
C ALA A 93 0.25 7.19 -10.90
N ILE A 94 -0.80 7.99 -11.00
CA ILE A 94 -2.01 7.57 -11.72
C ILE A 94 -1.80 7.85 -13.21
N ASP A 95 -2.11 6.85 -14.01
CA ASP A 95 -2.05 6.98 -15.47
C ASP A 95 -2.95 8.14 -15.91
N ARG A 96 -2.41 9.07 -16.71
CA ARG A 96 -3.11 10.28 -17.15
C ARG A 96 -3.58 11.20 -16.03
N GLY A 97 -2.95 11.09 -14.86
CA GLY A 97 -3.25 11.94 -13.72
C GLY A 97 -2.69 13.34 -13.88
N ARG A 98 -3.25 14.29 -13.15
CA ARG A 98 -2.79 15.68 -13.15
C ARG A 98 -1.51 15.90 -12.35
N TYR A 99 -1.15 14.93 -11.53
CA TYR A 99 -0.04 15.05 -10.60
C TYR A 99 1.02 14.03 -10.97
N SER A 100 2.26 14.44 -10.85
CA SER A 100 3.38 13.53 -10.99
C SER A 100 3.89 13.14 -9.60
N LEU A 101 4.65 12.08 -9.54
CA LEU A 101 5.19 11.57 -8.30
C LEU A 101 6.70 11.44 -8.45
N ALA A 102 7.44 12.14 -7.62
CA ALA A 102 8.89 12.00 -7.61
C ALA A 102 9.26 10.56 -7.27
N SER A 103 10.28 10.03 -7.92
CA SER A 103 10.70 8.66 -7.69
C SER A 103 11.25 8.48 -6.28
N GLY A 104 11.08 7.28 -5.75
CA GLY A 104 11.57 6.91 -4.44
C GLY A 104 11.22 5.47 -4.15
N PRO A 105 11.91 4.85 -3.20
CA PRO A 105 11.68 3.45 -2.87
C PRO A 105 10.35 3.25 -2.16
N PRO A 106 9.79 2.03 -2.19
CA PRO A 106 8.69 1.69 -1.32
C PRO A 106 9.11 1.83 0.15
N LEU A 107 8.14 2.11 1.00
CA LEU A 107 8.38 2.23 2.44
C LEU A 107 8.00 0.91 3.09
N SER A 108 8.85 0.41 3.97
CA SER A 108 8.59 -0.88 4.61
C SER A 108 9.00 -0.89 6.07
N VAL A 109 8.36 -1.78 6.82
CA VAL A 109 8.64 -1.98 8.23
C VAL A 109 8.35 -3.44 8.56
N ALA A 110 9.05 -3.99 9.55
CA ALA A 110 8.70 -5.32 10.04
C ALA A 110 7.25 -5.32 10.52
N SER A 111 6.52 -6.39 10.22
CA SER A 111 5.08 -6.46 10.54
C SER A 111 4.79 -6.18 12.01
N GLU A 112 5.66 -6.63 12.93
CA GLU A 112 5.52 -6.44 14.37
C GLU A 112 5.75 -4.99 14.81
N GLU A 113 6.39 -4.19 13.97
CA GLU A 113 6.69 -2.78 14.27
C GLU A 113 5.74 -1.81 13.59
N LEU A 114 4.76 -2.33 12.86
CA LEU A 114 3.77 -1.51 12.18
C LEU A 114 2.84 -0.85 13.20
N ASP A 115 2.83 0.48 13.24
CA ASP A 115 1.99 1.24 14.14
C ASP A 115 1.52 2.56 13.49
N GLU A 116 0.74 3.33 14.24
CA GLU A 116 0.19 4.59 13.75
C GLU A 116 1.28 5.61 13.40
N GLN A 117 2.32 5.66 14.20
CA GLN A 117 3.41 6.61 13.99
C GLN A 117 4.14 6.28 12.68
N TRP A 118 4.42 5.00 12.46
CA TRP A 118 5.07 4.59 11.24
C TRP A 118 4.21 4.92 10.01
N MET A 119 2.90 4.64 10.11
CA MET A 119 1.99 4.91 8.99
C MET A 119 1.94 6.42 8.68
N ALA A 120 1.88 7.27 9.70
CA ALA A 120 1.88 8.71 9.49
C ALA A 120 3.16 9.17 8.80
N GLN A 121 4.32 8.63 9.19
CA GLN A 121 5.59 8.96 8.56
C GLN A 121 5.66 8.45 7.13
N ALA A 122 5.15 7.26 6.87
CA ALA A 122 5.12 6.68 5.53
C ALA A 122 4.26 7.53 4.60
N LEU A 123 3.06 7.89 5.01
CA LEU A 123 2.18 8.72 4.21
C LEU A 123 2.79 10.12 4.01
N GLN A 124 3.43 10.67 5.02
CA GLN A 124 4.12 11.95 4.90
C GLN A 124 5.17 11.90 3.78
N GLN A 125 5.96 10.85 3.74
CA GLN A 125 6.98 10.70 2.69
C GLN A 125 6.35 10.55 1.31
N LEU A 126 5.29 9.75 1.18
CA LEU A 126 4.59 9.59 -0.09
C LEU A 126 3.98 10.89 -0.56
N PHE A 127 3.33 11.61 0.32
CA PHE A 127 2.68 12.88 -0.03
C PHE A 127 3.72 13.93 -0.45
N SER A 128 4.89 13.91 0.15
CA SER A 128 5.96 14.85 -0.20
C SER A 128 6.51 14.63 -1.61
N ARG A 129 6.26 13.47 -2.20
CA ARG A 129 6.70 13.16 -3.57
C ARG A 129 5.73 13.68 -4.63
N VAL A 130 4.53 14.10 -4.23
CA VAL A 130 3.52 14.58 -5.17
C VAL A 130 3.91 15.95 -5.68
N GLN A 131 3.88 16.12 -7.01
CA GLN A 131 4.19 17.37 -7.67
C GLN A 131 3.03 17.80 -8.53
N ALA A 132 2.73 19.09 -8.53
CA ALA A 132 1.67 19.66 -9.35
C ALA A 132 2.10 19.68 -10.82
N GLY A 133 1.12 19.57 -11.70
CA GLY A 133 1.37 19.73 -13.12
C GLY A 133 2.02 18.52 -13.75
N ALA A 134 1.24 17.47 -13.98
CA ALA A 134 1.73 16.27 -14.66
C ALA A 134 2.35 16.65 -16.01
N PRO A 135 3.63 16.37 -16.21
CA PRO A 135 4.34 16.83 -17.41
C PRO A 135 4.21 15.87 -18.57
N ALA A 136 3.01 15.66 -19.09
CA ALA A 136 2.94 14.97 -20.37
C ALA A 136 3.54 15.93 -21.42
N PRO A 137 4.45 15.47 -22.29
CA PRO A 137 5.16 16.36 -23.22
C PRO A 137 4.26 17.24 -24.06
N HIS A 138 3.13 16.72 -24.51
CA HIS A 138 2.19 17.48 -25.33
C HIS A 138 1.46 18.58 -24.53
N ASN A 139 1.45 18.49 -23.21
CA ASN A 139 0.80 19.48 -22.36
C ASN A 139 1.70 20.69 -22.08
N ALA A 140 2.97 20.63 -22.46
CA ALA A 140 3.87 21.75 -22.29
C ALA A 140 3.41 22.99 -23.07
N LEU A 141 2.86 22.78 -24.27
CA LEU A 141 2.32 23.88 -25.08
C LEU A 141 1.07 24.46 -24.47
N GLU A 142 0.20 23.64 -23.93
CA GLU A 142 -1.00 24.08 -23.24
C GLU A 142 -0.67 24.94 -22.03
N ARG A 143 0.33 24.55 -21.27
CA ARG A 143 0.75 25.32 -20.11
C ARG A 143 1.35 26.67 -20.49
N LEU A 144 2.06 26.72 -21.61
CA LEU A 144 2.58 27.99 -22.11
C LEU A 144 1.46 28.92 -22.57
N ALA A 145 0.42 28.34 -23.16
CA ALA A 145 -0.74 29.11 -23.59
C ALA A 145 -1.55 29.68 -22.42
N ASP A 146 -1.54 29.00 -21.29
CA ASP A 146 -2.30 29.38 -20.10
C ASP A 146 -1.62 30.48 -19.25
N ARG A 147 -0.44 30.88 -19.61
CA ARG A 147 0.30 31.89 -18.85
C ARG A 147 0.01 33.31 -19.31
#